data_250928cad259548df9f739f8312c81bd
#
_entry.id   250928cad259548df9f739f8312c81bd
#
_cell.length_a   1.000
_cell.length_b   1.000
_cell.length_c   1.000
_cell.angle_alpha   90.00
_cell.angle_beta   90.00
_cell.angle_gamma   90.00
#
_symmetry.space_group_name_H-M   'P 1'
#
loop_
_entity.id
_entity.type
_entity.pdbx_description
1 polymer ?
#
loop_
_entity_poly.entity_id
_entity_poly.type
_entity_poly.pdbx_seq_one_letter_code
_entity_poly.pdbx_strand_id
1 'polypeptide(L)'
;MDVNDLRHYIRTYDEDLPADLCGRMVQSFRSLPRFHQPNGRGHRAGLEHSKWTEMNVTRLSDAGFQTFFRGRIDLALERYNRDVGLEIPIPNTPKTSDLILKRYRPGGDEGFERHFDSINEVANRYLVLLWYLNDVEQGGETRFPQLGVQVAPKTGRLLMFPPYWMYQHEGAPPVSGDKYIVSTYLLFTPGGK
;
A
#
# COMPACT_ATOMS: atom_id res chain seq x y z
N MET A 1 7.02 -4.75 -23.96
CA MET A 1 7.71 -3.89 -22.98
C MET A 1 9.00 -4.57 -22.58
N ASP A 2 10.04 -3.79 -22.32
CA ASP A 2 11.34 -4.33 -21.94
C ASP A 2 11.30 -4.76 -20.47
N VAL A 3 11.42 -6.05 -20.20
CA VAL A 3 11.48 -6.62 -18.85
C VAL A 3 12.71 -6.16 -18.05
N ASN A 4 13.69 -5.55 -18.72
CA ASN A 4 14.86 -4.95 -18.07
C ASN A 4 14.57 -3.54 -17.52
N ASP A 5 13.43 -2.92 -17.87
CA ASP A 5 13.00 -1.65 -17.29
C ASP A 5 12.28 -1.90 -15.97
N LEU A 6 12.85 -1.48 -14.85
CA LEU A 6 12.26 -1.63 -13.52
C LEU A 6 10.86 -1.01 -13.41
N ARG A 7 10.55 0.03 -14.21
CA ARG A 7 9.21 0.64 -14.27
C ARG A 7 8.13 -0.35 -14.72
N HIS A 8 8.52 -1.40 -15.46
CA HIS A 8 7.63 -2.46 -15.90
C HIS A 8 6.95 -3.18 -14.73
N TYR A 9 7.56 -3.24 -13.58
CA TYR A 9 7.03 -3.92 -12.39
C TYR A 9 6.22 -3.00 -11.46
N ILE A 10 6.09 -1.71 -11.78
CA ILE A 10 5.18 -0.80 -11.09
C ILE A 10 3.88 -0.77 -11.86
N ARG A 11 2.79 -1.31 -11.29
CA ARG A 11 1.49 -1.42 -11.94
C ARG A 11 0.42 -0.69 -11.15
N THR A 12 -0.48 -0.02 -11.88
CA THR A 12 -1.66 0.62 -11.31
C THR A 12 -2.91 0.05 -11.96
N TYR A 13 -3.93 -0.18 -11.13
CA TYR A 13 -5.23 -0.68 -11.58
C TYR A 13 -6.30 0.23 -11.00
N ASP A 14 -6.97 0.98 -11.88
CA ASP A 14 -8.09 1.83 -11.48
C ASP A 14 -9.33 0.97 -11.16
N GLU A 15 -10.17 1.49 -10.26
CA GLU A 15 -11.44 0.85 -9.89
C GLU A 15 -11.29 -0.57 -9.33
N ASP A 16 -10.11 -0.90 -8.78
CA ASP A 16 -9.88 -2.21 -8.17
C ASP A 16 -10.73 -2.42 -6.91
N LEU A 17 -10.93 -1.38 -6.08
CA LEU A 17 -11.94 -1.37 -5.03
C LEU A 17 -13.14 -0.50 -5.44
N PRO A 18 -14.39 -0.94 -5.15
CA PRO A 18 -15.57 -0.13 -5.36
C PRO A 18 -15.51 1.18 -4.54
N ALA A 19 -15.91 2.29 -5.15
CA ALA A 19 -15.85 3.61 -4.52
C ALA A 19 -16.70 3.71 -3.23
N ASP A 20 -17.84 3.04 -3.17
CA ASP A 20 -18.69 2.98 -1.97
C ASP A 20 -17.99 2.23 -0.82
N LEU A 21 -17.23 1.17 -1.11
CA LEU A 21 -16.42 0.48 -0.10
C LEU A 21 -15.32 1.38 0.41
N CYS A 22 -14.61 2.07 -0.48
CA CYS A 22 -13.58 3.05 -0.09
C CYS A 22 -14.16 4.11 0.86
N GLY A 23 -15.32 4.68 0.52
CA GLY A 23 -16.03 5.65 1.36
C GLY A 23 -16.40 5.09 2.74
N ARG A 24 -16.92 3.86 2.80
CA ARG A 24 -17.22 3.18 4.08
C ARG A 24 -15.97 2.95 4.92
N MET A 25 -14.84 2.56 4.30
CA MET A 25 -13.58 2.37 5.02
C MET A 25 -13.06 3.68 5.62
N VAL A 26 -13.11 4.79 4.86
CA VAL A 26 -12.76 6.13 5.35
C VAL A 26 -13.67 6.56 6.49
N GLN A 27 -14.98 6.34 6.37
CA GLN A 27 -15.94 6.64 7.43
C GLN A 27 -15.69 5.81 8.69
N SER A 28 -15.40 4.50 8.55
CA SER A 28 -15.05 3.62 9.67
C SER A 28 -13.79 4.12 10.38
N PHE A 29 -12.76 4.51 9.63
CA PHE A 29 -11.58 5.13 10.24
C PHE A 29 -11.97 6.35 11.07
N ARG A 30 -12.72 7.30 10.51
CA ARG A 30 -13.13 8.53 11.20
C ARG A 30 -13.97 8.27 12.46
N SER A 31 -14.81 7.24 12.46
CA SER A 31 -15.71 6.90 13.57
C SER A 31 -15.06 6.07 14.68
N LEU A 32 -13.86 5.54 14.48
CA LEU A 32 -13.18 4.64 15.40
C LEU A 32 -11.84 5.19 15.95
N PRO A 33 -11.79 6.45 16.47
CA PRO A 33 -10.53 7.09 16.89
C PRO A 33 -9.79 6.33 17.99
N ARG A 34 -10.48 5.54 18.81
CA ARG A 34 -9.87 4.72 19.87
C ARG A 34 -8.93 3.63 19.36
N PHE A 35 -9.02 3.27 18.08
CA PHE A 35 -8.15 2.28 17.43
C PHE A 35 -7.06 2.92 16.58
N HIS A 36 -7.00 4.24 16.56
CA HIS A 36 -5.95 4.97 15.85
C HIS A 36 -4.62 4.86 16.59
N GLN A 37 -3.56 4.62 15.85
CA GLN A 37 -2.20 4.61 16.34
C GLN A 37 -1.37 5.61 15.53
N PRO A 38 -0.77 6.63 16.15
CA PRO A 38 0.22 7.47 15.49
C PRO A 38 1.46 6.62 15.19
N ASN A 39 2.10 6.87 14.03
CA ASN A 39 3.31 6.17 13.63
C ASN A 39 4.29 7.13 12.93
N GLY A 40 5.53 6.66 12.73
CA GLY A 40 6.63 7.47 12.19
C GLY A 40 7.40 8.18 13.29
N ARG A 41 7.61 9.48 13.15
CA ARG A 41 8.39 10.33 14.05
C ARG A 41 7.97 10.19 15.52
N GLY A 42 8.92 9.84 16.38
CA GLY A 42 8.70 9.63 17.81
C GLY A 42 8.04 8.30 18.19
N HIS A 43 7.68 7.47 17.20
CA HIS A 43 7.03 6.16 17.42
C HIS A 43 7.85 4.99 16.86
N ARG A 44 8.68 5.24 15.86
CA ARG A 44 9.51 4.20 15.22
C ARG A 44 10.86 4.76 14.82
N ALA A 45 11.94 4.14 15.30
CA ALA A 45 13.31 4.48 14.91
C ALA A 45 13.51 4.28 13.40
N GLY A 46 14.24 5.18 12.76
CA GLY A 46 14.47 5.17 11.31
C GLY A 46 13.35 5.78 10.48
N LEU A 47 12.33 6.39 11.12
CA LEU A 47 11.21 7.09 10.47
C LEU A 47 11.03 8.52 11.00
N GLU A 48 12.16 9.19 11.26
CA GLU A 48 12.18 10.52 11.91
C GLU A 48 11.53 11.62 11.05
N HIS A 49 11.51 11.43 9.73
CA HIS A 49 10.91 12.37 8.77
C HIS A 49 9.58 11.89 8.19
N SER A 50 9.05 10.77 8.74
CA SER A 50 7.75 10.21 8.35
C SER A 50 6.74 10.41 9.47
N LYS A 51 5.47 10.63 9.13
CA LYS A 51 4.39 10.74 10.11
C LYS A 51 3.05 10.42 9.49
N TRP A 52 2.25 9.62 10.18
CA TRP A 52 0.88 9.28 9.81
C TRP A 52 0.09 8.75 10.99
N THR A 53 -1.21 8.58 10.80
CA THR A 53 -2.08 7.85 11.73
C THR A 53 -2.56 6.56 11.05
N GLU A 54 -2.53 5.44 11.76
CA GLU A 54 -2.95 4.15 11.20
C GLU A 54 -3.97 3.41 12.06
N MET A 55 -4.64 2.43 11.44
CA MET A 55 -5.57 1.51 12.07
C MET A 55 -5.41 0.13 11.44
N ASN A 56 -5.27 -0.90 12.27
CA ASN A 56 -5.20 -2.29 11.80
C ASN A 56 -6.60 -2.81 11.47
N VAL A 57 -6.92 -2.83 10.19
CA VAL A 57 -8.25 -3.23 9.70
C VAL A 57 -8.48 -4.73 9.86
N THR A 58 -7.45 -5.56 9.64
CA THR A 58 -7.57 -7.02 9.78
C THR A 58 -8.07 -7.41 11.17
N ARG A 59 -7.54 -6.77 12.22
CA ARG A 59 -7.92 -7.08 13.61
C ARG A 59 -9.32 -6.62 14.00
N LEU A 60 -9.88 -5.68 13.25
CA LEU A 60 -11.18 -5.05 13.55
C LEU A 60 -12.30 -5.55 12.65
N SER A 61 -11.95 -6.24 11.56
CA SER A 61 -12.91 -6.71 10.56
C SER A 61 -13.41 -8.12 10.86
N ASP A 62 -14.59 -8.41 10.33
CA ASP A 62 -15.16 -9.76 10.35
C ASP A 62 -14.56 -10.68 9.27
N ALA A 63 -14.94 -11.95 9.32
CA ALA A 63 -14.46 -12.94 8.36
C ALA A 63 -14.91 -12.66 6.92
N GLY A 64 -16.09 -12.06 6.73
CA GLY A 64 -16.61 -11.71 5.40
C GLY A 64 -15.73 -10.65 4.72
N PHE A 65 -15.37 -9.61 5.45
CA PHE A 65 -14.46 -8.57 4.96
C PHE A 65 -13.06 -9.14 4.65
N GLN A 66 -12.52 -9.99 5.52
CA GLN A 66 -11.22 -10.63 5.29
C GLN A 66 -11.25 -11.54 4.05
N THR A 67 -12.32 -12.31 3.87
CA THR A 67 -12.53 -13.16 2.69
C THR A 67 -12.62 -12.31 1.41
N PHE A 68 -13.37 -11.20 1.46
CA PHE A 68 -13.45 -10.27 0.34
C PHE A 68 -12.07 -9.75 -0.07
N PHE A 69 -11.26 -9.24 0.89
CA PHE A 69 -9.94 -8.73 0.57
C PHE A 69 -8.98 -9.82 0.08
N ARG A 70 -9.08 -11.05 0.61
CA ARG A 70 -8.30 -12.18 0.09
C ARG A 70 -8.63 -12.43 -1.39
N GLY A 71 -9.90 -12.49 -1.76
CA GLY A 71 -10.31 -12.63 -3.15
C GLY A 71 -9.83 -11.47 -4.04
N ARG A 72 -9.82 -10.22 -3.52
CA ARG A 72 -9.26 -9.07 -4.27
C ARG A 72 -7.76 -9.21 -4.47
N ILE A 73 -7.01 -9.67 -3.46
CA ILE A 73 -5.57 -9.90 -3.56
C ILE A 73 -5.27 -10.99 -4.60
N ASP A 74 -6.02 -12.09 -4.61
CA ASP A 74 -5.83 -13.18 -5.57
C ASP A 74 -6.07 -12.69 -7.02
N LEU A 75 -7.17 -11.98 -7.27
CA LEU A 75 -7.49 -11.39 -8.58
C LEU A 75 -6.43 -10.36 -9.04
N ALA A 76 -5.98 -9.51 -8.11
CA ALA A 76 -4.95 -8.53 -8.39
C ALA A 76 -3.62 -9.20 -8.74
N LEU A 77 -3.27 -10.27 -8.06
CA LEU A 77 -2.04 -11.04 -8.31
C LEU A 77 -2.09 -11.75 -9.67
N GLU A 78 -3.22 -12.38 -10.03
CA GLU A 78 -3.41 -12.97 -11.35
C GLU A 78 -3.24 -11.92 -12.47
N ARG A 79 -3.84 -10.75 -12.28
CA ARG A 79 -3.72 -9.63 -13.22
C ARG A 79 -2.28 -9.13 -13.31
N TYR A 80 -1.61 -8.96 -12.16
CA TYR A 80 -0.23 -8.53 -12.10
C TYR A 80 0.70 -9.53 -12.80
N ASN A 81 0.58 -10.83 -12.53
CA ASN A 81 1.37 -11.88 -13.17
C ASN A 81 1.22 -11.86 -14.69
N ARG A 82 -0.02 -11.72 -15.19
CA ARG A 82 -0.30 -11.63 -16.63
C ARG A 82 0.34 -10.39 -17.26
N ASP A 83 0.19 -9.23 -16.61
CA ASP A 83 0.61 -7.94 -17.15
C ASP A 83 2.14 -7.75 -17.08
N VAL A 84 2.80 -8.36 -16.11
CA VAL A 84 4.27 -8.37 -15.98
C VAL A 84 4.90 -9.45 -16.86
N GLY A 85 4.22 -10.55 -17.10
CA GLY A 85 4.67 -11.62 -17.98
C GLY A 85 5.88 -12.38 -17.44
N LEU A 86 5.89 -12.67 -16.14
CA LEU A 86 6.96 -13.47 -15.52
C LEU A 86 6.95 -14.90 -16.08
N GLU A 87 8.13 -15.43 -16.41
CA GLU A 87 8.28 -16.83 -16.82
C GLU A 87 7.83 -17.80 -15.70
N ILE A 88 8.19 -17.48 -14.46
CA ILE A 88 7.69 -18.16 -13.28
C ILE A 88 6.77 -17.19 -12.54
N PRO A 89 5.45 -17.40 -12.57
CA PRO A 89 4.51 -16.48 -11.95
C PRO A 89 4.61 -16.52 -10.42
N ILE A 90 4.29 -15.40 -9.78
CA ILE A 90 4.12 -15.32 -8.33
C ILE A 90 2.92 -16.21 -7.95
N PRO A 91 3.06 -17.11 -6.94
CA PRO A 91 2.00 -18.02 -6.52
C PRO A 91 0.73 -17.28 -6.07
N ASN A 92 -0.44 -17.82 -6.36
CA ASN A 92 -1.75 -17.24 -6.04
C ASN A 92 -2.29 -17.59 -4.63
N THR A 93 -1.50 -18.19 -3.79
CA THR A 93 -1.86 -18.49 -2.39
C THR A 93 -0.84 -17.92 -1.39
N PRO A 94 -0.49 -16.64 -1.51
CA PRO A 94 0.53 -16.07 -0.64
C PRO A 94 0.00 -15.82 0.77
N LYS A 95 0.89 -15.90 1.74
CA LYS A 95 0.64 -15.31 3.05
C LYS A 95 0.67 -13.79 2.92
N THR A 96 -0.28 -13.11 3.54
CA THR A 96 -0.33 -11.65 3.56
C THR A 96 -0.04 -11.10 4.95
N SER A 97 0.46 -9.87 5.02
CA SER A 97 0.45 -9.11 6.26
C SER A 97 -0.96 -8.59 6.59
N ASP A 98 -1.14 -8.05 7.79
CA ASP A 98 -2.38 -7.35 8.12
C ASP A 98 -2.65 -6.20 7.14
N LEU A 99 -3.93 -5.94 6.88
CA LEU A 99 -4.39 -4.74 6.18
C LEU A 99 -4.29 -3.55 7.13
N ILE A 100 -3.46 -2.57 6.78
CA ILE A 100 -3.26 -1.35 7.56
C ILE A 100 -3.83 -0.16 6.80
N LEU A 101 -4.87 0.46 7.35
CA LEU A 101 -5.40 1.71 6.85
C LEU A 101 -4.61 2.87 7.45
N LYS A 102 -4.12 3.77 6.61
CA LYS A 102 -3.32 4.93 6.99
C LYS A 102 -3.98 6.21 6.53
N ARG A 103 -3.94 7.24 7.37
CA ARG A 103 -4.32 8.61 7.02
C ARG A 103 -3.10 9.51 7.11
N TYR A 104 -2.97 10.37 6.11
CA TYR A 104 -2.04 11.50 6.07
C TYR A 104 -2.85 12.79 5.96
N ARG A 105 -2.60 13.75 6.87
CA ARG A 105 -3.28 15.05 6.87
C ARG A 105 -2.54 16.06 6.00
N PRO A 106 -3.25 17.03 5.40
CA PRO A 106 -2.61 18.14 4.69
C PRO A 106 -1.83 19.04 5.67
N GLY A 107 -0.97 19.89 5.12
CA GLY A 107 -0.15 20.82 5.90
C GLY A 107 1.35 20.51 5.89
N GLY A 108 1.78 19.49 5.14
CA GLY A 108 3.20 19.21 4.88
C GLY A 108 3.94 18.45 5.98
N ASP A 109 3.28 18.15 7.13
CA ASP A 109 3.90 17.45 8.26
C ASP A 109 3.69 15.92 8.23
N GLU A 110 2.68 15.42 7.50
CA GLU A 110 2.39 14.00 7.38
C GLU A 110 2.71 13.48 5.97
N GLY A 111 3.58 12.49 5.91
CA GLY A 111 4.06 11.84 4.69
C GLY A 111 4.93 10.65 5.06
N PHE A 112 5.47 9.99 4.07
CA PHE A 112 6.43 8.90 4.26
C PHE A 112 7.70 9.25 3.48
N GLU A 113 8.83 9.35 4.20
CA GLU A 113 10.12 9.63 3.59
C GLU A 113 10.58 8.50 2.65
N ARG A 114 11.64 8.76 1.88
CA ARG A 114 12.17 7.77 0.95
C ARG A 114 12.68 6.53 1.66
N HIS A 115 12.14 5.38 1.27
CA HIS A 115 12.42 4.07 1.85
C HIS A 115 12.20 2.95 0.84
N PHE A 116 12.49 1.73 1.25
CA PHE A 116 12.00 0.50 0.64
C PHE A 116 11.43 -0.40 1.73
N ASP A 117 10.49 -1.28 1.37
CA ASP A 117 9.62 -1.95 2.34
C ASP A 117 10.14 -3.31 2.84
N SER A 118 11.14 -3.90 2.17
CA SER A 118 11.68 -5.24 2.51
C SER A 118 13.05 -5.10 3.16
N ILE A 119 13.06 -4.85 4.48
CA ILE A 119 14.28 -4.63 5.26
C ILE A 119 14.12 -5.17 6.69
N ASN A 120 15.21 -5.63 7.30
CA ASN A 120 15.28 -6.09 8.68
C ASN A 120 14.18 -7.12 9.01
N GLU A 121 13.37 -6.87 10.02
CA GLU A 121 12.31 -7.78 10.50
C GLU A 121 11.17 -8.01 9.47
N VAL A 122 11.10 -7.19 8.44
CA VAL A 122 10.11 -7.28 7.37
C VAL A 122 10.71 -7.69 6.02
N ALA A 123 11.93 -8.25 6.03
CA ALA A 123 12.64 -8.69 4.83
C ALA A 123 11.92 -9.82 4.06
N ASN A 124 10.92 -10.44 4.65
CA ASN A 124 10.09 -11.47 4.00
C ASN A 124 8.98 -10.91 3.10
N ARG A 125 8.85 -9.58 2.96
CA ARG A 125 7.92 -8.95 2.01
C ARG A 125 8.46 -9.09 0.59
N TYR A 126 7.61 -9.45 -0.38
CA TYR A 126 8.05 -9.58 -1.77
C TYR A 126 7.16 -8.88 -2.80
N LEU A 127 5.95 -8.47 -2.43
CA LEU A 127 5.09 -7.63 -3.27
C LEU A 127 4.23 -6.71 -2.39
N VAL A 128 4.14 -5.45 -2.77
CA VAL A 128 3.29 -4.43 -2.14
C VAL A 128 1.95 -4.39 -2.85
N LEU A 129 0.87 -4.31 -2.08
CA LEU A 129 -0.46 -3.93 -2.55
C LEU A 129 -0.92 -2.72 -1.74
N LEU A 130 -1.15 -1.59 -2.42
CA LEU A 130 -1.55 -0.32 -1.83
C LEU A 130 -2.76 0.22 -2.58
N TRP A 131 -3.91 0.30 -1.91
CA TRP A 131 -5.12 0.93 -2.46
C TRP A 131 -5.26 2.35 -1.93
N TYR A 132 -5.56 3.30 -2.82
CA TYR A 132 -5.99 4.64 -2.46
C TYR A 132 -7.51 4.61 -2.22
N LEU A 133 -7.94 5.18 -1.10
CA LEU A 133 -9.35 5.15 -0.70
C LEU A 133 -10.09 6.45 -1.04
N ASN A 134 -9.37 7.48 -1.46
CA ASN A 134 -9.95 8.75 -1.88
C ASN A 134 -9.04 9.45 -2.88
N ASP A 135 -9.63 10.40 -3.61
CA ASP A 135 -8.89 11.32 -4.46
C ASP A 135 -8.19 12.38 -3.61
N VAL A 136 -7.02 12.81 -4.06
CA VAL A 136 -6.31 13.99 -3.56
C VAL A 136 -5.86 14.80 -4.77
N GLU A 137 -6.39 16.01 -4.93
CA GLU A 137 -6.16 16.83 -6.13
C GLU A 137 -4.73 17.37 -6.20
N GLN A 138 -4.12 17.68 -5.04
CA GLN A 138 -2.78 18.22 -4.94
C GLN A 138 -1.99 17.50 -3.85
N GLY A 139 -0.80 17.02 -4.22
CA GLY A 139 0.07 16.24 -3.33
C GLY A 139 -0.42 14.81 -3.09
N GLY A 140 0.20 14.13 -2.13
CA GLY A 140 -0.19 12.79 -1.74
C GLY A 140 0.26 11.67 -2.68
N GLU A 141 1.00 11.95 -3.75
CA GLU A 141 1.48 10.93 -4.69
C GLU A 141 2.41 9.94 -4.00
N THR A 142 2.41 8.71 -4.48
CA THR A 142 3.51 7.77 -4.24
C THR A 142 4.53 7.96 -5.35
N ARG A 143 5.74 8.36 -5.00
CA ARG A 143 6.80 8.72 -5.95
C ARG A 143 7.93 7.70 -5.89
N PHE A 144 8.47 7.36 -7.05
CA PHE A 144 9.68 6.54 -7.26
C PHE A 144 10.73 7.43 -7.96
N PRO A 145 11.44 8.30 -7.24
CA PRO A 145 12.25 9.34 -7.85
C PRO A 145 13.35 8.83 -8.78
N GLN A 146 14.00 7.71 -8.41
CA GLN A 146 15.07 7.12 -9.22
C GLN A 146 14.55 6.52 -10.55
N LEU A 147 13.25 6.19 -10.60
CA LEU A 147 12.61 5.63 -11.80
C LEU A 147 11.78 6.67 -12.58
N GLY A 148 11.69 7.90 -12.06
CA GLY A 148 10.89 8.95 -12.69
C GLY A 148 9.39 8.64 -12.74
N VAL A 149 8.88 7.80 -11.81
CA VAL A 149 7.47 7.39 -11.75
C VAL A 149 6.80 8.06 -10.55
N GLN A 150 5.59 8.57 -10.76
CA GLN A 150 4.72 9.00 -9.66
C GLN A 150 3.28 8.56 -9.92
N VAL A 151 2.60 8.19 -8.84
CA VAL A 151 1.23 7.69 -8.87
C VAL A 151 0.35 8.57 -7.99
N ALA A 152 -0.59 9.26 -8.61
CA ALA A 152 -1.55 10.11 -7.90
C ALA A 152 -2.60 9.27 -7.17
N PRO A 153 -3.03 9.68 -5.95
CA PRO A 153 -4.15 9.10 -5.27
C PRO A 153 -5.44 9.21 -6.11
N LYS A 154 -6.12 8.07 -6.29
CA LYS A 154 -7.41 8.00 -6.95
C LYS A 154 -8.26 6.93 -6.27
N THR A 155 -9.51 7.24 -5.97
CA THR A 155 -10.43 6.34 -5.29
C THR A 155 -10.49 4.97 -5.96
N GLY A 156 -10.26 3.92 -5.20
CA GLY A 156 -10.27 2.53 -5.66
C GLY A 156 -9.05 2.10 -6.47
N ARG A 157 -8.07 2.98 -6.73
CA ARG A 157 -6.83 2.62 -7.45
C ARG A 157 -5.95 1.73 -6.59
N LEU A 158 -5.53 0.60 -7.14
CA LEU A 158 -4.49 -0.27 -6.61
C LEU A 158 -3.14 0.09 -7.24
N LEU A 159 -2.11 0.22 -6.43
CA LEU A 159 -0.71 0.28 -6.82
C LEU A 159 0.00 -1.00 -6.35
N MET A 160 0.70 -1.67 -7.27
CA MET A 160 1.50 -2.87 -6.99
C MET A 160 2.93 -2.69 -7.47
N PHE A 161 3.90 -3.09 -6.65
CA PHE A 161 5.33 -3.03 -6.99
C PHE A 161 6.15 -3.92 -6.04
N PRO A 162 7.37 -4.35 -6.45
CA PRO A 162 8.28 -5.07 -5.56
C PRO A 162 8.82 -4.17 -4.44
N PRO A 163 8.98 -4.67 -3.19
CA PRO A 163 9.34 -3.86 -2.02
C PRO A 163 10.84 -3.61 -1.86
N TYR A 164 11.66 -3.94 -2.84
CA TYR A 164 13.13 -4.01 -2.72
C TYR A 164 13.83 -2.66 -2.96
N TRP A 165 15.12 -2.59 -2.64
CA TRP A 165 15.96 -1.38 -2.70
C TRP A 165 15.98 -0.65 -4.05
N MET A 166 15.72 -1.36 -5.17
CA MET A 166 15.60 -0.72 -6.51
C MET A 166 14.27 0.02 -6.69
N TYR A 167 13.30 -0.19 -5.81
CA TYR A 167 11.99 0.47 -5.79
C TYR A 167 11.86 1.42 -4.61
N GLN A 168 12.95 2.18 -4.31
CA GLN A 168 12.86 3.23 -3.30
C GLN A 168 11.76 4.21 -3.68
N HIS A 169 10.88 4.45 -2.73
CA HIS A 169 9.72 5.31 -2.94
C HIS A 169 9.45 6.18 -1.72
N GLU A 170 8.63 7.20 -1.93
CA GLU A 170 8.20 8.12 -0.89
C GLU A 170 6.69 8.38 -1.03
N GLY A 171 6.04 8.67 0.09
CA GLY A 171 4.67 9.16 0.12
C GLY A 171 4.67 10.67 0.31
N ALA A 172 4.46 11.43 -0.76
CA ALA A 172 4.40 12.88 -0.67
C ALA A 172 3.27 13.32 0.28
N PRO A 173 3.49 14.38 1.08
CA PRO A 173 2.43 14.99 1.88
C PRO A 173 1.25 15.41 1.00
N PRO A 174 0.00 15.14 1.42
CA PRO A 174 -1.16 15.67 0.72
C PRO A 174 -1.27 17.18 0.99
N VAL A 175 -1.84 17.91 0.04
CA VAL A 175 -2.03 19.37 0.10
C VAL A 175 -3.51 19.74 0.15
N SER A 176 -4.32 19.21 -0.77
CA SER A 176 -5.74 19.60 -0.92
C SER A 176 -6.70 18.95 0.06
N GLY A 177 -6.28 17.93 0.81
CA GLY A 177 -7.13 17.22 1.77
C GLY A 177 -6.44 16.00 2.36
N ASP A 178 -7.12 15.29 3.27
CA ASP A 178 -6.63 14.04 3.83
C ASP A 178 -6.43 12.99 2.74
N LYS A 179 -5.31 12.26 2.80
CA LYS A 179 -5.06 11.06 2.01
C LYS A 179 -5.32 9.83 2.85
N TYR A 180 -6.13 8.91 2.35
CA TYR A 180 -6.36 7.60 2.94
C TYR A 180 -5.88 6.49 2.02
N ILE A 181 -5.12 5.55 2.57
CA ILE A 181 -4.71 4.33 1.87
C ILE A 181 -4.96 3.12 2.76
N VAL A 182 -5.12 1.94 2.14
CA VAL A 182 -4.97 0.66 2.82
C VAL A 182 -3.90 -0.14 2.12
N SER A 183 -3.00 -0.77 2.88
CA SER A 183 -1.89 -1.53 2.32
C SER A 183 -1.71 -2.87 3.01
N THR A 184 -1.21 -3.83 2.24
CA THR A 184 -0.73 -5.13 2.71
C THR A 184 0.45 -5.56 1.85
N TYR A 185 1.11 -6.64 2.27
CA TYR A 185 2.26 -7.21 1.59
C TYR A 185 2.06 -8.71 1.41
N LEU A 186 2.51 -9.25 0.28
CA LEU A 186 2.72 -10.68 0.16
C LEU A 186 4.01 -11.08 0.87
N LEU A 187 3.96 -12.17 1.63
CA LEU A 187 5.04 -12.59 2.51
C LEU A 187 5.58 -13.96 2.11
N PHE A 188 6.91 -14.08 1.99
CA PHE A 188 7.54 -15.37 2.01
C PHE A 188 7.27 -16.07 3.36
N THR A 189 6.85 -17.32 3.31
CA THR A 189 6.82 -18.17 4.49
C THR A 189 8.17 -18.85 4.64
N PRO A 190 8.76 -18.89 5.84
CA PRO A 190 9.89 -19.79 6.06
C PRO A 190 9.44 -21.18 5.66
N GLY A 191 10.24 -21.87 4.85
CA GLY A 191 9.98 -23.26 4.48
C GLY A 191 9.77 -24.06 5.76
N GLY A 192 8.62 -24.73 5.89
CA GLY A 192 8.42 -25.69 6.95
C GLY A 192 9.51 -26.76 6.84
N LYS A 193 10.27 -26.96 7.93
CA LYS A 193 11.11 -28.16 8.07
C LYS A 193 10.22 -29.36 8.28
#